data_4842064dfc116721166aca2cf6ec0da7
#
_entry.id   4842064dfc116721166aca2cf6ec0da7
#
_cell.length_a   1.000
_cell.length_b   1.000
_cell.length_c   1.000
_cell.angle_alpha   90.00
_cell.angle_beta   90.00
_cell.angle_gamma   90.00
#
_symmetry.space_group_name_H-M   'P 1'
#
loop_
_entity.id
_entity.type
_entity.pdbx_description
1 polymer ?
#
loop_
_entity_poly.entity_id
_entity_poly.type
_entity_poly.pdbx_seq_one_letter_code
_entity_poly.pdbx_strand_id
1 'polypeptide(L)'
;MKKKFKDIWSCIRKNTKNVNKQVKEFFKDNIKFILIFFVIYFIALIPLIRANVNYNDDLGRVRYGYRDFGFGRHVSNNLSILLHGSKNLSDISPFTTILAVLIMAISSVVVLKILVKDKKIRWYHIVAALPIGMNPYFLQCYSFKFDAPYMALSVLFSVLPFVLYNKKSKNIAFIVVTAICTFLMAASYQASAGIFPMITIIIALTMFNDKEDTKEIFKFIYKSVIGYMLGLICFKLSMPPATEYYLDPGMLSLNDLIPKSIANYKEFYKMIYSDMKLRWLVYILLILITFIVTQVLQSKQKKYISLGCILISLILLFLMSFGAYPFLKNPIFNPRAMYGFIVLISLLSIKSVDYKNNFVAKVSTICLAYAFLTTSLIFGNAIDEQNEYNHFRINLLMTDLNNLDVDNKETLKVDLEGNVGNSQKVDALVTKLPILNRLLPLTLGDNKLLWQVYEIGTYYDIPNVEFNIWSKNKVSKKDMKLVKKTRYHSIYQKDNYVLIRVN
;
A
#
# COMPACT_ATOMS: atom_id res chain seq x y z
N MET A 1 42.31 -20.52 -11.82
CA MET A 1 41.22 -19.56 -11.88
C MET A 1 40.08 -19.98 -12.84
N LYS A 2 40.33 -20.25 -14.12
CA LYS A 2 39.32 -20.62 -15.13
C LYS A 2 38.42 -21.82 -14.76
N LYS A 3 38.96 -22.89 -14.14
CA LYS A 3 38.23 -24.10 -13.74
C LYS A 3 37.23 -23.77 -12.61
N LYS A 4 37.65 -23.00 -11.60
CA LYS A 4 36.82 -22.56 -10.47
C LYS A 4 35.64 -21.66 -10.94
N PHE A 5 35.90 -20.81 -11.93
CA PHE A 5 34.86 -19.94 -12.55
C PHE A 5 33.85 -20.75 -13.36
N LYS A 6 34.29 -21.77 -14.08
CA LYS A 6 33.44 -22.70 -14.84
C LYS A 6 32.55 -23.54 -13.91
N ASP A 7 33.09 -23.97 -12.77
CA ASP A 7 32.32 -24.73 -11.76
C ASP A 7 31.28 -23.87 -11.05
N ILE A 8 31.62 -22.63 -10.71
CA ILE A 8 30.67 -21.64 -10.15
C ILE A 8 29.56 -21.34 -11.17
N TRP A 9 29.92 -21.10 -12.43
CA TRP A 9 28.97 -20.79 -13.50
C TRP A 9 28.03 -21.96 -13.80
N SER A 10 28.53 -23.20 -13.80
CA SER A 10 27.72 -24.41 -13.95
C SER A 10 26.76 -24.61 -12.78
N CYS A 11 27.21 -24.33 -11.58
CA CYS A 11 26.37 -24.38 -10.35
C CYS A 11 25.26 -23.33 -10.37
N ILE A 12 25.57 -22.09 -10.78
CA ILE A 12 24.58 -21.02 -10.96
C ILE A 12 23.55 -21.44 -12.01
N ARG A 13 23.99 -21.91 -13.17
CA ARG A 13 23.10 -22.34 -14.27
C ARG A 13 22.17 -23.51 -13.87
N LYS A 14 22.68 -24.46 -13.08
CA LYS A 14 21.88 -25.58 -12.57
C LYS A 14 20.85 -25.09 -11.54
N ASN A 15 21.24 -24.18 -10.65
CA ASN A 15 20.32 -23.61 -9.66
C ASN A 15 19.24 -22.76 -10.33
N THR A 16 19.58 -21.94 -11.32
CA THR A 16 18.60 -21.13 -12.08
C THR A 16 17.59 -22.01 -12.84
N LYS A 17 18.03 -23.12 -13.44
CA LYS A 17 17.11 -24.09 -14.08
C LYS A 17 16.15 -24.71 -13.06
N ASN A 18 16.63 -25.06 -11.86
CA ASN A 18 15.80 -25.62 -10.80
C ASN A 18 14.77 -24.62 -10.29
N VAL A 19 15.17 -23.35 -10.08
CA VAL A 19 14.26 -22.27 -9.67
C VAL A 19 13.19 -22.05 -10.73
N ASN A 20 13.56 -21.94 -12.01
CA ASN A 20 12.59 -21.79 -13.11
C ASN A 20 11.60 -22.96 -13.18
N LYS A 21 12.06 -24.20 -12.95
CA LYS A 21 11.20 -25.39 -12.90
C LYS A 21 10.21 -25.28 -11.74
N GLN A 22 10.68 -24.99 -10.53
CA GLN A 22 9.82 -24.84 -9.33
C GLN A 22 8.78 -23.72 -9.49
N VAL A 23 9.16 -22.59 -10.07
CA VAL A 23 8.24 -21.48 -10.35
C VAL A 23 7.18 -21.91 -11.37
N LYS A 24 7.57 -22.57 -12.48
CA LYS A 24 6.61 -23.07 -13.47
C LYS A 24 5.64 -24.09 -12.90
N GLU A 25 6.14 -25.04 -12.11
CA GLU A 25 5.32 -26.04 -11.40
C GLU A 25 4.36 -25.36 -10.44
N PHE A 26 4.85 -24.39 -9.65
CA PHE A 26 4.00 -23.63 -8.74
C PHE A 26 2.82 -22.97 -9.48
N PHE A 27 3.07 -22.27 -10.58
CA PHE A 27 2.00 -21.62 -11.35
C PHE A 27 1.03 -22.65 -11.96
N LYS A 28 1.56 -23.72 -12.57
CA LYS A 28 0.73 -24.78 -13.16
C LYS A 28 -0.22 -25.40 -12.13
N ASP A 29 0.29 -25.72 -10.94
CA ASP A 29 -0.47 -26.40 -9.90
C ASP A 29 -1.46 -25.49 -9.18
N ASN A 30 -1.28 -24.16 -9.29
CA ASN A 30 -2.06 -23.19 -8.54
C ASN A 30 -2.89 -22.22 -9.39
N ILE A 31 -2.88 -22.36 -10.71
CA ILE A 31 -3.60 -21.47 -11.64
C ILE A 31 -5.09 -21.31 -11.27
N LYS A 32 -5.74 -22.40 -10.84
CA LYS A 32 -7.15 -22.36 -10.40
C LYS A 32 -7.35 -21.39 -9.22
N PHE A 33 -6.46 -21.41 -8.24
CA PHE A 33 -6.57 -20.53 -7.09
C PHE A 33 -6.24 -19.08 -7.45
N ILE A 34 -5.26 -18.88 -8.34
CA ILE A 34 -4.93 -17.54 -8.86
C ILE A 34 -6.16 -16.94 -9.56
N LEU A 35 -6.83 -17.71 -10.41
CA LEU A 35 -8.05 -17.26 -11.10
C LEU A 35 -9.19 -16.95 -10.11
N ILE A 36 -9.39 -17.78 -9.07
CA ILE A 36 -10.41 -17.50 -8.04
C ILE A 36 -10.13 -16.17 -7.33
N PHE A 37 -8.90 -15.94 -6.86
CA PHE A 37 -8.54 -14.67 -6.22
C PHE A 37 -8.63 -13.50 -7.18
N PHE A 38 -8.16 -13.66 -8.41
CA PHE A 38 -8.23 -12.61 -9.43
C PHE A 38 -9.68 -12.19 -9.69
N VAL A 39 -10.58 -13.13 -9.91
CA VAL A 39 -12.01 -12.83 -10.17
C VAL A 39 -12.65 -12.12 -8.97
N ILE A 40 -12.40 -12.61 -7.74
CA ILE A 40 -12.97 -11.98 -6.53
C ILE A 40 -12.43 -10.56 -6.34
N TYR A 41 -11.13 -10.34 -6.50
CA TYR A 41 -10.52 -9.02 -6.38
C TYR A 41 -10.94 -8.09 -7.50
N PHE A 42 -11.05 -8.60 -8.73
CA PHE A 42 -11.54 -7.83 -9.86
C PHE A 42 -12.98 -7.35 -9.60
N ILE A 43 -13.88 -8.23 -9.16
CA ILE A 43 -15.26 -7.86 -8.79
C ILE A 43 -15.25 -6.79 -7.69
N ALA A 44 -14.43 -6.96 -6.65
CA ALA A 44 -14.33 -6.01 -5.54
C ALA A 44 -13.89 -4.60 -5.99
N LEU A 45 -13.11 -4.52 -7.07
CA LEU A 45 -12.52 -3.28 -7.57
C LEU A 45 -13.16 -2.75 -8.86
N ILE A 46 -14.20 -3.42 -9.39
CA ILE A 46 -14.93 -2.93 -10.58
C ILE A 46 -15.32 -1.45 -10.47
N PRO A 47 -15.91 -0.96 -9.35
CA PRO A 47 -16.27 0.44 -9.24
C PRO A 47 -15.06 1.38 -9.31
N LEU A 48 -13.94 1.03 -8.69
CA LEU A 48 -12.71 1.81 -8.76
C LEU A 48 -12.11 1.81 -10.17
N ILE A 49 -12.10 0.65 -10.84
CA ILE A 49 -11.63 0.49 -12.23
C ILE A 49 -12.51 1.31 -13.18
N ARG A 50 -13.82 1.31 -12.97
CA ARG A 50 -14.77 2.11 -13.76
C ARG A 50 -14.58 3.61 -13.54
N ALA A 51 -14.42 4.05 -12.28
CA ALA A 51 -14.22 5.45 -11.93
C ALA A 51 -12.99 6.05 -12.61
N ASN A 52 -11.92 5.28 -12.74
CA ASN A 52 -10.68 5.64 -13.44
C ASN A 52 -10.15 7.05 -13.11
N VAL A 53 -10.30 7.50 -11.87
CA VAL A 53 -9.93 8.83 -11.41
C VAL A 53 -8.41 8.97 -11.32
N ASN A 54 -7.89 10.16 -11.66
CA ASN A 54 -6.50 10.51 -11.39
C ASN A 54 -6.33 10.85 -9.91
N TYR A 55 -5.54 10.05 -9.21
CA TYR A 55 -5.39 10.14 -7.76
C TYR A 55 -4.08 10.85 -7.38
N ASN A 56 -4.18 12.05 -6.79
CA ASN A 56 -3.02 12.82 -6.30
C ASN A 56 -1.85 12.91 -7.33
N ASP A 57 -0.77 12.13 -7.12
CA ASP A 57 0.44 12.13 -7.96
C ASP A 57 0.13 11.84 -9.44
N ASP A 58 -0.98 11.14 -9.74
CA ASP A 58 -1.37 10.83 -11.11
C ASP A 58 -1.69 12.09 -11.91
N LEU A 59 -2.24 13.14 -11.29
CA LEU A 59 -2.54 14.43 -11.93
C LEU A 59 -1.28 15.06 -12.52
N GLY A 60 -0.19 15.07 -11.77
CA GLY A 60 1.09 15.56 -12.26
C GLY A 60 1.70 14.65 -13.36
N ARG A 61 1.49 13.35 -13.25
CA ARG A 61 1.99 12.40 -14.26
C ARG A 61 1.25 12.50 -15.59
N VAL A 62 -0.06 12.65 -15.55
CA VAL A 62 -0.88 12.88 -16.75
C VAL A 62 -0.44 14.17 -17.44
N ARG A 63 -0.18 15.24 -16.68
CA ARG A 63 0.20 16.54 -17.24
C ARG A 63 1.62 16.57 -17.79
N TYR A 64 2.60 16.00 -17.08
CA TYR A 64 4.03 16.17 -17.38
C TYR A 64 4.75 14.87 -17.76
N GLY A 65 4.13 13.71 -17.60
CA GLY A 65 4.71 12.42 -17.94
C GLY A 65 5.92 12.00 -17.08
N TYR A 66 6.18 12.66 -15.95
CA TYR A 66 7.32 12.33 -15.10
C TYR A 66 7.11 11.04 -14.31
N ARG A 67 8.20 10.34 -13.99
CA ARG A 67 8.18 9.03 -13.31
C ARG A 67 8.71 9.06 -11.91
N ASP A 68 9.80 9.78 -11.70
CA ASP A 68 10.63 9.68 -10.51
C ASP A 68 10.67 10.99 -9.75
N PHE A 69 10.44 10.88 -8.45
CA PHE A 69 10.62 11.97 -7.49
C PHE A 69 11.89 11.79 -6.62
N GLY A 70 12.81 10.91 -7.02
CA GLY A 70 14.02 10.67 -6.27
C GLY A 70 13.87 9.77 -5.04
N PHE A 71 12.77 8.99 -4.94
CA PHE A 71 12.49 8.11 -3.78
C PHE A 71 13.27 6.79 -3.78
N GLY A 72 14.27 6.60 -4.62
CA GLY A 72 15.02 5.35 -4.71
C GLY A 72 14.24 4.16 -5.26
N ARG A 73 13.12 4.38 -5.93
CA ARG A 73 12.24 3.33 -6.48
C ARG A 73 12.69 2.87 -7.86
N HIS A 74 13.96 2.49 -7.97
CA HIS A 74 14.58 2.13 -9.26
C HIS A 74 13.86 1.01 -10.01
N VAL A 75 13.32 0.03 -9.28
CA VAL A 75 12.57 -1.09 -9.89
C VAL A 75 11.27 -0.58 -10.51
N SER A 76 10.50 0.22 -9.76
CA SER A 76 9.28 0.83 -10.28
C SER A 76 9.55 1.71 -11.50
N ASN A 77 10.59 2.53 -11.43
CA ASN A 77 10.95 3.44 -12.52
C ASN A 77 11.33 2.68 -13.80
N ASN A 78 12.17 1.64 -13.69
CA ASN A 78 12.57 0.86 -14.86
C ASN A 78 11.44 0.01 -15.43
N LEU A 79 10.63 -0.62 -14.56
CA LEU A 79 9.47 -1.39 -15.00
C LEU A 79 8.38 -0.48 -15.60
N SER A 80 8.24 0.76 -15.13
CA SER A 80 7.30 1.71 -15.74
C SER A 80 7.69 2.09 -17.16
N ILE A 81 8.98 2.27 -17.44
CA ILE A 81 9.46 2.51 -18.81
C ILE A 81 9.09 1.33 -19.72
N LEU A 82 9.32 0.11 -19.24
CA LEU A 82 9.01 -1.10 -20.01
C LEU A 82 7.50 -1.22 -20.26
N LEU A 83 6.68 -0.96 -19.23
CA LEU A 83 5.23 -1.12 -19.29
C LEU A 83 4.57 -0.07 -20.19
N HIS A 84 5.04 1.18 -20.10
CA HIS A 84 4.51 2.28 -20.90
C HIS A 84 5.19 2.44 -22.28
N GLY A 85 6.27 1.69 -22.54
CA GLY A 85 7.04 1.78 -23.80
C GLY A 85 7.73 3.12 -24.00
N SER A 86 7.81 3.97 -22.99
CA SER A 86 8.32 5.34 -23.07
C SER A 86 9.00 5.78 -21.77
N LYS A 87 9.94 6.71 -21.91
CA LYS A 87 10.51 7.43 -20.75
C LYS A 87 9.49 8.40 -20.13
N ASN A 88 8.59 8.94 -20.89
CA ASN A 88 7.48 9.74 -20.40
C ASN A 88 6.27 8.82 -20.22
N LEU A 89 5.62 8.91 -19.05
CA LEU A 89 4.46 8.08 -18.76
C LEU A 89 3.25 8.61 -19.52
N SER A 90 2.52 7.68 -20.13
CA SER A 90 1.18 7.93 -20.68
C SER A 90 0.17 7.13 -19.87
N ASP A 91 -1.05 7.63 -19.76
CA ASP A 91 -2.11 6.91 -19.07
C ASP A 91 -2.52 5.67 -19.88
N ILE A 92 -2.26 4.49 -19.34
CA ILE A 92 -2.66 3.19 -19.88
C ILE A 92 -3.67 2.48 -18.97
N SER A 93 -4.30 3.24 -18.05
CA SER A 93 -5.37 2.71 -17.20
C SER A 93 -6.61 2.32 -18.04
N PRO A 94 -7.38 1.33 -17.60
CA PRO A 94 -7.29 0.62 -16.33
C PRO A 94 -6.33 -0.57 -16.32
N PHE A 95 -5.52 -0.76 -17.36
CA PHE A 95 -4.61 -1.93 -17.48
C PHE A 95 -3.67 -2.07 -16.28
N THR A 96 -3.08 -0.99 -15.80
CA THR A 96 -2.18 -0.96 -14.64
C THR A 96 -2.88 -1.43 -13.36
N THR A 97 -4.10 -0.98 -13.10
CA THR A 97 -4.89 -1.42 -11.95
C THR A 97 -5.24 -2.91 -12.05
N ILE A 98 -5.64 -3.39 -13.25
CA ILE A 98 -5.92 -4.82 -13.49
C ILE A 98 -4.66 -5.68 -13.27
N LEU A 99 -3.49 -5.19 -13.71
CA LEU A 99 -2.22 -5.85 -13.47
C LEU A 99 -1.88 -5.93 -11.97
N ALA A 100 -2.14 -4.86 -11.21
CA ALA A 100 -1.98 -4.87 -9.75
C ALA A 100 -2.90 -5.91 -9.08
N VAL A 101 -4.14 -6.04 -9.54
CA VAL A 101 -5.10 -7.06 -9.08
C VAL A 101 -4.56 -8.46 -9.30
N LEU A 102 -4.02 -8.75 -10.49
CA LEU A 102 -3.41 -10.04 -10.81
C LEU A 102 -2.21 -10.36 -9.90
N ILE A 103 -1.33 -9.37 -9.69
CA ILE A 103 -0.15 -9.53 -8.83
C ILE A 103 -0.57 -9.81 -7.38
N MET A 104 -1.60 -9.12 -6.87
CA MET A 104 -2.12 -9.37 -5.52
C MET A 104 -2.81 -10.74 -5.42
N ALA A 105 -3.50 -11.20 -6.45
CA ALA A 105 -4.04 -12.56 -6.51
C ALA A 105 -2.92 -13.62 -6.41
N ILE A 106 -1.84 -13.46 -7.15
CA ILE A 106 -0.66 -14.33 -7.06
C ILE A 106 -0.06 -14.28 -5.65
N SER A 107 0.12 -13.09 -5.07
CA SER A 107 0.65 -12.91 -3.72
C SER A 107 -0.18 -13.64 -2.66
N SER A 108 -1.51 -13.54 -2.76
CA SER A 108 -2.44 -14.23 -1.86
C SER A 108 -2.33 -15.76 -1.95
N VAL A 109 -2.19 -16.29 -3.17
CA VAL A 109 -1.98 -17.74 -3.37
C VAL A 109 -0.65 -18.19 -2.81
N VAL A 110 0.42 -17.41 -3.00
CA VAL A 110 1.74 -17.70 -2.42
C VAL A 110 1.66 -17.78 -0.90
N VAL A 111 1.08 -16.76 -0.24
CA VAL A 111 0.88 -16.75 1.23
C VAL A 111 0.07 -17.96 1.68
N LEU A 112 -1.03 -18.24 0.98
CA LEU A 112 -1.92 -19.36 1.32
C LEU A 112 -1.19 -20.69 1.29
N LYS A 113 -0.41 -20.95 0.23
CA LYS A 113 0.38 -22.18 0.07
C LYS A 113 1.47 -22.33 1.13
N ILE A 114 2.14 -21.25 1.47
CA ILE A 114 3.16 -21.22 2.51
C ILE A 114 2.57 -21.64 3.87
N LEU A 115 1.39 -21.11 4.22
CA LEU A 115 0.80 -21.31 5.53
C LEU A 115 0.00 -22.60 5.68
N VAL A 116 -0.68 -23.04 4.59
CA VAL A 116 -1.44 -24.30 4.58
C VAL A 116 -0.54 -25.50 4.33
N LYS A 117 0.63 -25.29 3.71
CA LYS A 117 1.62 -26.33 3.36
C LYS A 117 0.98 -27.46 2.53
N ASP A 118 1.23 -28.71 2.93
CA ASP A 118 0.81 -29.94 2.24
C ASP A 118 -0.68 -30.27 2.42
N LYS A 119 -1.41 -29.51 3.22
CA LYS A 119 -2.84 -29.74 3.44
C LYS A 119 -3.66 -29.29 2.22
N LYS A 120 -4.81 -29.93 2.03
CA LYS A 120 -5.76 -29.54 0.99
C LYS A 120 -6.33 -28.14 1.28
N ILE A 121 -6.16 -27.21 0.33
CA ILE A 121 -6.80 -25.90 0.40
C ILE A 121 -8.31 -26.09 0.30
N ARG A 122 -9.04 -25.55 1.29
CA ARG A 122 -10.50 -25.54 1.37
C ARG A 122 -11.00 -24.11 1.22
N TRP A 123 -12.29 -23.93 0.95
CA TRP A 123 -12.92 -22.63 0.75
C TRP A 123 -12.65 -21.62 1.88
N TYR A 124 -12.64 -22.04 3.14
CA TYR A 124 -12.41 -21.16 4.26
C TYR A 124 -10.96 -20.64 4.35
N HIS A 125 -9.97 -21.37 3.80
CA HIS A 125 -8.61 -20.86 3.64
C HIS A 125 -8.57 -19.75 2.59
N ILE A 126 -9.34 -19.89 1.49
CA ILE A 126 -9.45 -18.85 0.47
C ILE A 126 -10.05 -17.59 1.08
N VAL A 127 -11.18 -17.71 1.79
CA VAL A 127 -11.82 -16.56 2.47
C VAL A 127 -10.86 -15.88 3.46
N ALA A 128 -10.08 -16.65 4.23
CA ALA A 128 -9.10 -16.11 5.18
C ALA A 128 -7.95 -15.32 4.51
N ALA A 129 -7.64 -15.63 3.26
CA ALA A 129 -6.61 -14.94 2.49
C ALA A 129 -7.15 -13.74 1.69
N LEU A 130 -8.48 -13.62 1.50
CA LEU A 130 -9.07 -12.51 0.73
C LEU A 130 -8.66 -11.11 1.24
N PRO A 131 -8.54 -10.85 2.57
CA PRO A 131 -8.13 -9.54 3.05
C PRO A 131 -6.73 -9.10 2.60
N ILE A 132 -5.90 -9.98 2.05
CA ILE A 132 -4.59 -9.58 1.48
C ILE A 132 -4.81 -8.62 0.31
N GLY A 133 -5.70 -8.94 -0.63
CA GLY A 133 -5.98 -8.14 -1.83
C GLY A 133 -7.18 -7.20 -1.70
N MET A 134 -8.20 -7.56 -0.86
CA MET A 134 -9.31 -6.67 -0.51
C MET A 134 -9.00 -5.86 0.76
N ASN A 135 -7.77 -5.43 0.89
CA ASN A 135 -7.27 -4.69 2.04
C ASN A 135 -7.76 -3.23 1.99
N PRO A 136 -8.53 -2.75 2.97
CA PRO A 136 -9.04 -1.39 2.93
C PRO A 136 -7.94 -0.32 2.90
N TYR A 137 -6.77 -0.58 3.47
CA TYR A 137 -5.63 0.33 3.38
C TYR A 137 -4.89 0.22 2.04
N PHE A 138 -4.93 -0.93 1.36
CA PHE A 138 -4.33 -1.09 0.04
C PHE A 138 -5.18 -0.47 -1.07
N LEU A 139 -6.44 -0.10 -0.80
CA LEU A 139 -7.29 0.62 -1.75
C LEU A 139 -6.63 1.92 -2.21
N GLN A 140 -5.93 2.62 -1.33
CA GLN A 140 -5.14 3.79 -1.72
C GLN A 140 -4.04 3.43 -2.74
N CYS A 141 -3.39 2.27 -2.59
CA CYS A 141 -2.38 1.82 -3.55
C CYS A 141 -2.99 1.50 -4.93
N TYR A 142 -4.18 0.90 -4.97
CA TYR A 142 -4.89 0.66 -6.23
C TYR A 142 -5.33 1.94 -6.92
N SER A 143 -5.58 3.01 -6.16
CA SER A 143 -6.03 4.30 -6.71
C SER A 143 -4.93 5.04 -7.48
N PHE A 144 -3.66 4.81 -7.16
CA PHE A 144 -2.52 5.36 -7.91
C PHE A 144 -2.33 4.58 -9.22
N LYS A 145 -2.99 5.02 -10.29
CA LYS A 145 -3.04 4.31 -11.59
C LYS A 145 -1.66 3.96 -12.15
N PHE A 146 -0.72 4.89 -12.04
CA PHE A 146 0.64 4.68 -12.56
C PHE A 146 1.51 3.80 -11.65
N ASP A 147 1.24 3.74 -10.33
CA ASP A 147 2.09 3.05 -9.35
C ASP A 147 1.53 1.73 -8.84
N ALA A 148 0.24 1.49 -8.99
CA ALA A 148 -0.45 0.32 -8.43
C ALA A 148 0.26 -1.03 -8.70
N PRO A 149 0.74 -1.33 -9.93
CA PRO A 149 1.42 -2.59 -10.21
C PRO A 149 2.69 -2.77 -9.40
N TYR A 150 3.47 -1.71 -9.21
CA TYR A 150 4.76 -1.77 -8.52
C TYR A 150 4.58 -1.84 -7.00
N MET A 151 3.53 -1.19 -6.46
CA MET A 151 3.12 -1.36 -5.07
C MET A 151 2.68 -2.80 -4.81
N ALA A 152 1.91 -3.41 -5.72
CA ALA A 152 1.53 -4.82 -5.63
C ALA A 152 2.74 -5.77 -5.78
N LEU A 153 3.69 -5.48 -6.69
CA LEU A 153 4.93 -6.23 -6.85
C LEU A 153 5.75 -6.26 -5.57
N SER A 154 5.79 -5.18 -4.79
CA SER A 154 6.50 -5.15 -3.52
C SER A 154 5.95 -6.17 -2.52
N VAL A 155 4.62 -6.39 -2.51
CA VAL A 155 3.98 -7.45 -1.70
C VAL A 155 4.41 -8.83 -2.21
N LEU A 156 4.37 -9.05 -3.54
CA LEU A 156 4.80 -10.32 -4.13
C LEU A 156 6.27 -10.63 -3.83
N PHE A 157 7.17 -9.67 -3.99
CA PHE A 157 8.59 -9.86 -3.65
C PHE A 157 8.80 -10.16 -2.17
N SER A 158 7.97 -9.64 -1.26
CA SER A 158 8.04 -9.95 0.17
C SER A 158 7.70 -11.40 0.49
N VAL A 159 6.87 -12.07 -0.32
CA VAL A 159 6.39 -13.43 -0.05
C VAL A 159 7.07 -14.50 -0.91
N LEU A 160 7.60 -14.12 -2.08
CA LEU A 160 8.17 -15.03 -3.07
C LEU A 160 9.35 -15.90 -2.55
N PRO A 161 10.26 -15.41 -1.66
CA PRO A 161 11.37 -16.23 -1.16
C PRO A 161 10.92 -17.54 -0.52
N PHE A 162 9.76 -17.55 0.13
CA PHE A 162 9.26 -18.73 0.83
C PHE A 162 8.78 -19.86 -0.09
N VAL A 163 8.44 -19.57 -1.37
CA VAL A 163 8.13 -20.60 -2.38
C VAL A 163 9.34 -21.49 -2.63
N LEU A 164 10.54 -20.89 -2.58
CA LEU A 164 11.81 -21.58 -2.82
C LEU A 164 12.43 -22.14 -1.53
N TYR A 165 11.77 -21.93 -0.38
CA TYR A 165 12.24 -22.48 0.89
C TYR A 165 11.97 -23.97 0.95
N ASN A 166 13.04 -24.76 0.85
CA ASN A 166 13.00 -26.19 1.06
C ASN A 166 14.03 -26.56 2.14
N LYS A 167 13.61 -27.30 3.16
CA LYS A 167 14.48 -27.78 4.24
C LYS A 167 15.70 -28.57 3.74
N LYS A 168 15.56 -29.24 2.58
CA LYS A 168 16.62 -30.04 1.94
C LYS A 168 17.53 -29.23 1.03
N SER A 169 17.21 -27.97 0.69
CA SER A 169 18.02 -27.17 -0.25
C SER A 169 19.26 -26.58 0.43
N LYS A 170 20.34 -26.44 -0.36
CA LYS A 170 21.57 -25.79 0.10
C LYS A 170 21.28 -24.38 0.60
N ASN A 171 21.75 -24.09 1.81
CA ASN A 171 21.46 -22.93 2.63
C ASN A 171 21.66 -21.56 1.95
N ILE A 172 22.59 -21.45 1.01
CA ILE A 172 22.99 -20.20 0.34
C ILE A 172 21.90 -19.70 -0.63
N ALA A 173 21.23 -20.60 -1.36
CA ALA A 173 20.23 -20.20 -2.35
C ALA A 173 19.07 -19.42 -1.73
N PHE A 174 18.58 -19.84 -0.56
CA PHE A 174 17.52 -19.13 0.14
C PHE A 174 17.95 -17.74 0.60
N ILE A 175 19.18 -17.59 1.12
CA ILE A 175 19.74 -16.28 1.51
C ILE A 175 19.81 -15.34 0.30
N VAL A 176 20.35 -15.83 -0.82
CA VAL A 176 20.52 -15.04 -2.04
C VAL A 176 19.18 -14.60 -2.61
N VAL A 177 18.21 -15.53 -2.70
CA VAL A 177 16.87 -15.21 -3.20
C VAL A 177 16.16 -14.23 -2.27
N THR A 178 16.28 -14.40 -0.95
CA THR A 178 15.73 -13.47 0.03
C THR A 178 16.36 -12.08 -0.16
N ALA A 179 17.69 -11.99 -0.31
CA ALA A 179 18.37 -10.70 -0.52
C ALA A 179 17.89 -9.99 -1.79
N ILE A 180 17.82 -10.73 -2.92
CA ILE A 180 17.32 -10.19 -4.18
C ILE A 180 15.89 -9.72 -4.05
N CYS A 181 14.99 -10.55 -3.52
CA CYS A 181 13.58 -10.21 -3.37
C CYS A 181 13.38 -9.04 -2.39
N THR A 182 14.15 -8.95 -1.31
CA THR A 182 14.08 -7.81 -0.38
C THR A 182 14.56 -6.52 -1.03
N PHE A 183 15.64 -6.58 -1.81
CA PHE A 183 16.08 -5.45 -2.62
C PHE A 183 14.99 -5.00 -3.60
N LEU A 184 14.42 -5.92 -4.38
CA LEU A 184 13.36 -5.64 -5.34
C LEU A 184 12.12 -5.07 -4.65
N MET A 185 11.73 -5.60 -3.49
CA MET A 185 10.64 -5.08 -2.66
C MET A 185 10.89 -3.63 -2.27
N ALA A 186 12.04 -3.33 -1.67
CA ALA A 186 12.37 -1.99 -1.19
C ALA A 186 12.53 -0.98 -2.34
N ALA A 187 13.12 -1.40 -3.48
CA ALA A 187 13.27 -0.59 -4.68
C ALA A 187 11.96 -0.46 -5.50
N SER A 188 10.91 -1.19 -5.13
CA SER A 188 9.55 -1.03 -5.67
C SER A 188 8.71 -0.15 -4.74
N TYR A 189 8.44 -0.63 -3.50
CA TYR A 189 7.67 0.12 -2.51
C TYR A 189 7.94 -0.35 -1.07
N GLN A 190 8.51 0.52 -0.25
CA GLN A 190 9.05 0.18 1.07
C GLN A 190 8.00 -0.23 2.13
N ALA A 191 6.72 0.12 1.93
CA ALA A 191 5.66 -0.20 2.89
C ALA A 191 5.42 -1.71 3.07
N SER A 192 5.87 -2.55 2.13
CA SER A 192 5.82 -4.01 2.25
C SER A 192 6.89 -4.61 3.17
N ALA A 193 7.83 -3.81 3.70
CA ALA A 193 8.99 -4.31 4.45
C ALA A 193 8.65 -5.19 5.64
N GLY A 194 7.48 -5.01 6.26
CA GLY A 194 7.04 -5.84 7.39
C GLY A 194 6.53 -7.23 7.01
N ILE A 195 6.16 -7.49 5.75
CA ILE A 195 5.47 -8.73 5.36
C ILE A 195 6.38 -9.95 5.45
N PHE A 196 7.61 -9.85 4.93
CA PHE A 196 8.58 -10.94 5.00
C PHE A 196 8.91 -11.35 6.45
N PRO A 197 9.27 -10.43 7.39
CA PRO A 197 9.49 -10.77 8.79
C PRO A 197 8.24 -11.39 9.45
N MET A 198 7.03 -10.91 9.18
CA MET A 198 5.81 -11.49 9.75
C MET A 198 5.64 -12.96 9.34
N ILE A 199 5.83 -13.29 8.06
CA ILE A 199 5.76 -14.68 7.59
C ILE A 199 6.87 -15.52 8.20
N THR A 200 8.09 -14.99 8.34
CA THR A 200 9.22 -15.67 9.01
C THR A 200 8.85 -16.04 10.45
N ILE A 201 8.26 -15.11 11.21
CA ILE A 201 7.84 -15.34 12.61
C ILE A 201 6.78 -16.46 12.68
N ILE A 202 5.77 -16.42 11.79
CA ILE A 202 4.70 -17.43 11.78
C ILE A 202 5.23 -18.82 11.41
N ILE A 203 6.16 -18.92 10.45
CA ILE A 203 6.78 -20.19 10.09
C ILE A 203 7.63 -20.71 11.27
N ALA A 204 8.45 -19.86 11.89
CA ALA A 204 9.27 -20.24 13.04
C ALA A 204 8.41 -20.71 14.23
N LEU A 205 7.31 -20.00 14.53
CA LEU A 205 6.33 -20.40 15.54
C LEU A 205 5.68 -21.76 15.19
N THR A 206 5.37 -21.98 13.92
CA THR A 206 4.79 -23.27 13.48
C THR A 206 5.81 -24.41 13.67
N MET A 207 7.07 -24.21 13.27
CA MET A 207 8.15 -25.18 13.48
C MET A 207 8.34 -25.49 14.97
N PHE A 208 8.31 -24.46 15.82
CA PHE A 208 8.41 -24.62 17.28
C PHE A 208 7.24 -25.43 17.85
N ASN A 209 6.00 -25.11 17.45
CA ASN A 209 4.81 -25.83 17.90
C ASN A 209 4.79 -27.29 17.41
N ASP A 210 5.38 -27.58 16.26
CA ASP A 210 5.53 -28.92 15.70
C ASP A 210 6.66 -29.73 16.35
N LYS A 211 7.39 -29.16 17.34
CA LYS A 211 8.59 -29.75 17.99
C LYS A 211 9.71 -30.07 16.97
N GLU A 212 9.90 -29.24 15.96
CA GLU A 212 11.07 -29.39 15.10
C GLU A 212 12.36 -29.13 15.87
N ASP A 213 13.49 -29.64 15.35
CA ASP A 213 14.79 -29.42 15.96
C ASP A 213 15.10 -27.94 16.14
N THR A 214 15.44 -27.54 17.34
CA THR A 214 15.75 -26.14 17.69
C THR A 214 16.86 -25.56 16.80
N LYS A 215 17.86 -26.37 16.41
CA LYS A 215 18.91 -25.95 15.46
C LYS A 215 18.36 -25.59 14.09
N GLU A 216 17.37 -26.34 13.58
CA GLU A 216 16.75 -26.03 12.28
C GLU A 216 15.88 -24.78 12.34
N ILE A 217 15.20 -24.52 13.47
CA ILE A 217 14.45 -23.29 13.69
C ILE A 217 15.40 -22.07 13.69
N PHE A 218 16.47 -22.12 14.49
CA PHE A 218 17.46 -21.04 14.51
C PHE A 218 18.15 -20.83 13.15
N LYS A 219 18.46 -21.91 12.45
CA LYS A 219 19.06 -21.87 11.13
C LYS A 219 18.12 -21.23 10.08
N PHE A 220 16.81 -21.49 10.17
CA PHE A 220 15.81 -20.83 9.33
C PHE A 220 15.74 -19.33 9.63
N ILE A 221 15.61 -18.94 10.92
CA ILE A 221 15.56 -17.53 11.33
C ILE A 221 16.83 -16.80 10.90
N TYR A 222 18.00 -17.36 11.18
CA TYR A 222 19.31 -16.78 10.84
C TYR A 222 19.45 -16.50 9.32
N LYS A 223 19.08 -17.48 8.48
CA LYS A 223 19.12 -17.30 7.02
C LYS A 223 18.13 -16.24 6.55
N SER A 224 16.93 -16.23 7.11
CA SER A 224 15.91 -15.22 6.81
C SER A 224 16.40 -13.81 7.15
N VAL A 225 16.97 -13.65 8.35
CA VAL A 225 17.51 -12.35 8.80
C VAL A 225 18.69 -11.91 7.95
N ILE A 226 19.67 -12.79 7.67
CA ILE A 226 20.81 -12.42 6.83
C ILE A 226 20.37 -12.03 5.43
N GLY A 227 19.54 -12.83 4.76
CA GLY A 227 19.06 -12.52 3.42
C GLY A 227 18.30 -11.19 3.39
N TYR A 228 17.42 -10.97 4.36
CA TYR A 228 16.65 -9.75 4.47
C TYR A 228 17.56 -8.52 4.71
N MET A 229 18.49 -8.59 5.64
CA MET A 229 19.42 -7.48 5.93
C MET A 229 20.33 -7.17 4.75
N LEU A 230 20.86 -8.19 4.07
CA LEU A 230 21.66 -7.99 2.86
C LEU A 230 20.87 -7.26 1.77
N GLY A 231 19.60 -7.62 1.55
CA GLY A 231 18.74 -6.93 0.60
C GLY A 231 18.50 -5.47 0.96
N LEU A 232 18.24 -5.17 2.24
CA LEU A 232 18.07 -3.78 2.73
C LEU A 232 19.38 -2.97 2.62
N ILE A 233 20.52 -3.57 2.93
CA ILE A 233 21.84 -2.91 2.78
C ILE A 233 22.08 -2.58 1.30
N CYS A 234 21.88 -3.52 0.39
CA CYS A 234 22.01 -3.27 -1.05
C CYS A 234 21.07 -2.15 -1.52
N PHE A 235 19.82 -2.13 -1.03
CA PHE A 235 18.89 -1.06 -1.33
C PHE A 235 19.40 0.30 -0.81
N LYS A 236 19.83 0.37 0.45
CA LYS A 236 20.34 1.63 1.03
C LYS A 236 21.56 2.16 0.26
N LEU A 237 22.45 1.28 -0.19
CA LEU A 237 23.61 1.65 -1.01
C LEU A 237 23.22 2.12 -2.43
N SER A 238 22.06 1.74 -2.93
CA SER A 238 21.55 2.15 -4.24
C SER A 238 20.70 3.42 -4.22
N MET A 239 20.40 3.97 -3.03
CA MET A 239 19.58 5.18 -2.92
C MET A 239 20.31 6.40 -3.44
N PRO A 240 19.64 7.26 -4.23
CA PRO A 240 20.21 8.54 -4.63
C PRO A 240 20.40 9.45 -3.40
N PRO A 241 21.30 10.44 -3.48
CA PRO A 241 21.43 11.45 -2.45
C PRO A 241 20.11 12.23 -2.28
N ALA A 242 19.86 12.73 -1.06
CA ALA A 242 18.71 13.57 -0.80
C ALA A 242 18.75 14.84 -1.67
N THR A 243 17.59 15.20 -2.23
CA THR A 243 17.43 16.42 -3.03
C THR A 243 16.46 17.37 -2.33
N GLU A 244 16.35 18.64 -2.79
CA GLU A 244 15.40 19.63 -2.23
C GLU A 244 13.95 19.14 -2.33
N TYR A 245 13.62 18.30 -3.32
CA TYR A 245 12.30 17.72 -3.53
C TYR A 245 12.08 16.41 -2.75
N TYR A 246 13.16 15.77 -2.32
CA TYR A 246 13.15 14.52 -1.56
C TYR A 246 13.64 14.77 -0.14
N LEU A 247 12.69 14.99 0.75
CA LEU A 247 12.98 14.96 2.19
C LEU A 247 13.18 13.50 2.59
N ASP A 248 14.44 13.12 2.84
CA ASP A 248 14.72 11.83 3.46
C ASP A 248 13.93 11.76 4.78
N PRO A 249 12.98 10.82 4.92
CA PRO A 249 12.23 10.70 6.17
C PRO A 249 13.13 10.45 7.38
N GLY A 250 14.41 10.10 7.13
CA GLY A 250 15.45 9.87 8.13
C GLY A 250 15.09 8.78 9.13
N MET A 251 16.09 8.04 9.59
CA MET A 251 15.90 7.13 10.73
C MET A 251 15.99 7.92 12.02
N LEU A 252 15.27 7.48 13.05
CA LEU A 252 15.37 8.01 14.40
C LEU A 252 16.81 7.87 14.94
N SER A 253 17.27 8.86 15.70
CA SER A 253 18.53 8.76 16.44
C SER A 253 18.41 7.72 17.57
N LEU A 254 19.51 7.21 18.07
CA LEU A 254 19.50 6.21 19.16
C LEU A 254 18.75 6.72 20.40
N ASN A 255 18.88 8.02 20.72
CA ASN A 255 18.21 8.65 21.87
C ASN A 255 16.69 8.76 21.66
N ASP A 256 16.25 8.97 20.43
CA ASP A 256 14.85 9.11 20.04
C ASP A 256 14.17 7.77 19.74
N LEU A 257 14.96 6.71 19.55
CA LEU A 257 14.48 5.43 18.98
C LEU A 257 13.29 4.86 19.76
N ILE A 258 13.39 4.75 21.07
CA ILE A 258 12.33 4.18 21.89
C ILE A 258 11.15 5.14 22.04
N PRO A 259 11.33 6.39 22.53
CA PRO A 259 10.19 7.26 22.81
C PRO A 259 9.41 7.66 21.56
N LYS A 260 10.08 8.00 20.46
CA LYS A 260 9.41 8.38 19.21
C LYS A 260 8.81 7.20 18.47
N SER A 261 9.44 6.01 18.50
CA SER A 261 8.82 4.83 17.93
C SER A 261 7.52 4.46 18.65
N ILE A 262 7.49 4.52 19.98
CA ILE A 262 6.25 4.30 20.74
C ILE A 262 5.19 5.32 20.36
N ALA A 263 5.54 6.60 20.21
CA ALA A 263 4.62 7.64 19.77
C ALA A 263 4.08 7.37 18.35
N ASN A 264 4.96 6.97 17.42
CA ASN A 264 4.57 6.60 16.06
C ASN A 264 3.63 5.39 16.04
N TYR A 265 3.91 4.32 16.82
CA TYR A 265 3.01 3.18 16.96
C TYR A 265 1.65 3.58 17.52
N LYS A 266 1.61 4.42 18.56
CA LYS A 266 0.36 4.94 19.13
C LYS A 266 -0.47 5.65 18.06
N GLU A 267 0.15 6.48 17.23
CA GLU A 267 -0.57 7.19 16.16
C GLU A 267 -1.09 6.21 15.10
N PHE A 268 -0.31 5.23 14.63
CA PHE A 268 -0.79 4.20 13.71
C PHE A 268 -2.00 3.43 14.27
N TYR A 269 -1.94 2.98 15.53
CA TYR A 269 -3.05 2.25 16.14
C TYR A 269 -4.27 3.13 16.40
N LYS A 270 -4.08 4.40 16.76
CA LYS A 270 -5.15 5.38 16.87
C LYS A 270 -5.86 5.56 15.53
N MET A 271 -5.11 5.64 14.44
CA MET A 271 -5.67 5.70 13.09
C MET A 271 -6.49 4.46 12.75
N ILE A 272 -5.98 3.25 13.03
CA ILE A 272 -6.73 2.00 12.85
C ILE A 272 -8.05 2.04 13.64
N TYR A 273 -7.99 2.47 14.90
CA TYR A 273 -9.18 2.56 15.75
C TYR A 273 -10.20 3.56 15.18
N SER A 274 -9.77 4.72 14.68
CA SER A 274 -10.66 5.73 14.08
C SER A 274 -11.22 5.31 12.72
N ASP A 275 -10.49 4.52 11.94
CA ASP A 275 -10.86 4.13 10.58
C ASP A 275 -11.84 2.94 10.57
N MET A 276 -11.79 2.08 11.61
CA MET A 276 -12.52 0.82 11.65
C MET A 276 -13.82 0.92 12.47
N LYS A 277 -14.87 0.28 11.97
CA LYS A 277 -16.11 0.11 12.76
C LYS A 277 -15.86 -0.81 13.95
N LEU A 278 -16.52 -0.55 15.06
CA LEU A 278 -16.44 -1.38 16.26
C LEU A 278 -16.64 -2.87 15.97
N ARG A 279 -17.62 -3.23 15.14
CA ARG A 279 -17.86 -4.64 14.75
C ARG A 279 -16.67 -5.28 14.03
N TRP A 280 -15.87 -4.52 13.26
CA TRP A 280 -14.67 -5.05 12.60
C TRP A 280 -13.58 -5.32 13.61
N LEU A 281 -13.41 -4.42 14.59
CA LEU A 281 -12.48 -4.60 15.71
C LEU A 281 -12.86 -5.84 16.54
N VAL A 282 -14.15 -6.10 16.74
CA VAL A 282 -14.63 -7.32 17.41
C VAL A 282 -14.24 -8.57 16.60
N TYR A 283 -14.45 -8.57 15.27
CA TYR A 283 -14.02 -9.71 14.43
C TYR A 283 -12.51 -9.93 14.48
N ILE A 284 -11.72 -8.87 14.43
CA ILE A 284 -10.26 -8.93 14.57
C ILE A 284 -9.86 -9.50 15.93
N LEU A 285 -10.50 -9.06 17.01
CA LEU A 285 -10.26 -9.60 18.36
C LEU A 285 -10.60 -11.09 18.45
N LEU A 286 -11.73 -11.51 17.87
CA LEU A 286 -12.11 -12.93 17.83
C LEU A 286 -11.12 -13.77 17.01
N ILE A 287 -10.60 -13.25 15.90
CA ILE A 287 -9.54 -13.90 15.12
C ILE A 287 -8.28 -14.03 15.97
N LEU A 288 -7.89 -13.00 16.72
CA LEU A 288 -6.72 -13.03 17.59
C LEU A 288 -6.86 -14.06 18.71
N ILE A 289 -8.01 -14.06 19.41
CA ILE A 289 -8.30 -15.03 20.46
C ILE A 289 -8.29 -16.46 19.90
N THR A 290 -8.98 -16.70 18.78
CA THR A 290 -9.02 -18.02 18.16
C THR A 290 -7.65 -18.46 17.64
N PHE A 291 -6.80 -17.53 17.17
CA PHE A 291 -5.42 -17.84 16.83
C PHE A 291 -4.65 -18.35 18.06
N ILE A 292 -4.67 -17.64 19.19
CA ILE A 292 -3.99 -18.05 20.41
C ILE A 292 -4.45 -19.44 20.82
N VAL A 293 -5.75 -19.62 20.97
CA VAL A 293 -6.35 -20.90 21.41
C VAL A 293 -5.97 -22.05 20.48
N THR A 294 -6.12 -21.86 19.17
CA THR A 294 -5.84 -22.93 18.20
C THR A 294 -4.35 -23.28 18.14
N GLN A 295 -3.46 -22.29 18.20
CA GLN A 295 -2.02 -22.55 18.20
C GLN A 295 -1.58 -23.28 19.48
N VAL A 296 -2.14 -22.92 20.66
CA VAL A 296 -1.87 -23.64 21.91
C VAL A 296 -2.39 -25.08 21.84
N LEU A 297 -3.62 -25.29 21.35
CA LEU A 297 -4.22 -26.63 21.28
C LEU A 297 -3.50 -27.55 20.28
N GLN A 298 -3.04 -27.01 19.14
CA GLN A 298 -2.31 -27.77 18.12
C GLN A 298 -0.85 -28.05 18.51
N SER A 299 -0.28 -27.27 19.42
CA SER A 299 1.13 -27.38 19.79
C SER A 299 1.45 -28.74 20.41
N LYS A 300 2.55 -29.34 19.95
CA LYS A 300 3.18 -30.54 20.54
C LYS A 300 4.08 -30.21 21.74
N GLN A 301 4.31 -28.92 22.03
CA GLN A 301 5.04 -28.42 23.17
C GLN A 301 4.16 -28.44 24.43
N LYS A 302 4.78 -28.27 25.63
CA LYS A 302 4.03 -28.01 26.86
C LYS A 302 3.18 -26.72 26.66
N LYS A 303 1.89 -26.78 27.04
CA LYS A 303 0.93 -25.72 26.71
C LYS A 303 1.31 -24.32 27.19
N TYR A 304 1.89 -24.22 28.40
CA TYR A 304 2.35 -22.95 28.96
C TYR A 304 3.56 -22.37 28.20
N ILE A 305 4.49 -23.22 27.72
CA ILE A 305 5.63 -22.80 26.93
C ILE A 305 5.15 -22.31 25.55
N SER A 306 4.23 -23.08 24.94
CA SER A 306 3.63 -22.69 23.67
C SER A 306 2.90 -21.35 23.78
N LEU A 307 2.12 -21.13 24.84
CA LEU A 307 1.42 -19.87 25.09
C LEU A 307 2.41 -18.70 25.20
N GLY A 308 3.49 -18.85 25.96
CA GLY A 308 4.52 -17.81 26.07
C GLY A 308 5.14 -17.45 24.72
N CYS A 309 5.53 -18.47 23.93
CA CYS A 309 6.08 -18.24 22.58
C CYS A 309 5.06 -17.60 21.63
N ILE A 310 3.77 -17.97 21.71
CA ILE A 310 2.71 -17.36 20.89
C ILE A 310 2.54 -15.89 21.24
N LEU A 311 2.51 -15.53 22.53
CA LEU A 311 2.36 -14.14 22.97
C LEU A 311 3.55 -13.28 22.53
N ILE A 312 4.78 -13.77 22.69
CA ILE A 312 5.99 -13.09 22.20
C ILE A 312 5.92 -12.92 20.68
N SER A 313 5.53 -13.99 19.95
CA SER A 313 5.39 -13.91 18.48
C SER A 313 4.33 -12.89 18.05
N LEU A 314 3.22 -12.79 18.77
CA LEU A 314 2.18 -11.78 18.49
C LEU A 314 2.71 -10.37 18.70
N ILE A 315 3.44 -10.09 19.77
CA ILE A 315 4.07 -8.78 19.98
C ILE A 315 4.98 -8.44 18.78
N LEU A 316 5.87 -9.37 18.38
CA LEU A 316 6.76 -9.17 17.25
C LEU A 316 5.99 -8.96 15.94
N LEU A 317 4.91 -9.70 15.71
CA LEU A 317 4.06 -9.56 14.53
C LEU A 317 3.40 -8.18 14.46
N PHE A 318 2.87 -7.69 15.58
CA PHE A 318 2.29 -6.35 15.66
C PHE A 318 3.36 -5.27 15.44
N LEU A 319 4.57 -5.43 15.97
CA LEU A 319 5.68 -4.52 15.71
C LEU A 319 6.10 -4.51 14.24
N MET A 320 6.08 -5.65 13.55
CA MET A 320 6.45 -5.73 12.14
C MET A 320 5.36 -5.25 11.18
N SER A 321 4.11 -5.08 11.64
CA SER A 321 2.95 -4.81 10.77
C SER A 321 3.03 -3.50 9.98
N PHE A 322 3.82 -2.52 10.43
CA PHE A 322 4.05 -1.24 9.73
C PHE A 322 5.45 -1.14 9.12
N GLY A 323 6.22 -2.24 9.08
CA GLY A 323 7.57 -2.27 8.53
C GLY A 323 8.51 -1.28 9.23
N ALA A 324 9.21 -0.47 8.45
CA ALA A 324 10.18 0.50 8.97
C ALA A 324 9.56 1.85 9.39
N TYR A 325 8.30 2.12 9.05
CA TYR A 325 7.69 3.45 9.28
C TYR A 325 7.71 3.94 10.73
N PRO A 326 7.46 3.11 11.76
CA PRO A 326 7.53 3.58 13.14
C PRO A 326 8.91 4.06 13.58
N PHE A 327 9.97 3.69 12.86
CA PHE A 327 11.36 4.05 13.17
C PHE A 327 11.87 5.26 12.39
N LEU A 328 10.99 5.93 11.63
CA LEU A 328 11.32 7.14 10.89
C LEU A 328 11.11 8.40 11.74
N LYS A 329 11.91 9.45 11.47
CA LYS A 329 11.73 10.79 12.09
C LYS A 329 10.40 11.41 11.67
N ASN A 330 10.08 11.28 10.38
CA ASN A 330 8.87 11.81 9.76
C ASN A 330 8.12 10.66 9.06
N PRO A 331 7.40 9.80 9.80
CA PRO A 331 6.66 8.70 9.21
C PRO A 331 5.47 9.22 8.40
N ILE A 332 5.15 8.50 7.32
CA ILE A 332 3.98 8.81 6.51
C ILE A 332 2.76 8.12 7.16
N PHE A 333 1.86 8.90 7.73
CA PHE A 333 0.60 8.42 8.33
C PHE A 333 -0.53 8.39 7.28
N ASN A 334 -0.39 7.55 6.26
CA ASN A 334 -1.35 7.37 5.19
C ASN A 334 -1.78 5.89 5.06
N PRO A 335 -2.99 5.60 4.55
CA PRO A 335 -3.47 4.22 4.35
C PRO A 335 -2.46 3.33 3.63
N ARG A 336 -1.81 3.83 2.59
CA ARG A 336 -0.78 3.12 1.82
C ARG A 336 0.47 2.68 2.62
N ALA A 337 0.63 3.15 3.87
CA ALA A 337 1.68 2.71 4.79
C ALA A 337 1.18 1.68 5.82
N MET A 338 -0.14 1.41 5.87
CA MET A 338 -0.79 0.67 6.95
C MET A 338 -1.29 -0.72 6.55
N TYR A 339 -1.26 -1.08 5.26
CA TYR A 339 -1.85 -2.33 4.78
C TYR A 339 -1.20 -3.60 5.35
N GLY A 340 0.04 -3.52 5.85
CA GLY A 340 0.70 -4.64 6.52
C GLY A 340 -0.07 -5.12 7.74
N PHE A 341 -0.82 -4.25 8.45
CA PHE A 341 -1.68 -4.64 9.55
C PHE A 341 -2.79 -5.62 9.10
N ILE A 342 -3.45 -5.35 7.98
CA ILE A 342 -4.49 -6.25 7.47
C ILE A 342 -3.89 -7.55 6.91
N VAL A 343 -2.69 -7.47 6.33
CA VAL A 343 -1.95 -8.68 5.95
C VAL A 343 -1.70 -9.54 7.19
N LEU A 344 -1.26 -8.96 8.32
CA LEU A 344 -1.13 -9.67 9.59
C LEU A 344 -2.43 -10.38 9.99
N ILE A 345 -3.57 -9.66 9.98
CA ILE A 345 -4.87 -10.24 10.34
C ILE A 345 -5.22 -11.43 9.43
N SER A 346 -4.91 -11.33 8.13
CA SER A 346 -5.11 -12.44 7.18
C SER A 346 -4.22 -13.65 7.52
N LEU A 347 -2.94 -13.42 7.86
CA LEU A 347 -2.03 -14.50 8.28
C LEU A 347 -2.55 -15.24 9.53
N LEU A 348 -3.02 -14.48 10.53
CA LEU A 348 -3.63 -15.05 11.75
C LEU A 348 -4.92 -15.82 11.42
N SER A 349 -5.77 -15.26 10.53
CA SER A 349 -7.01 -15.91 10.09
C SER A 349 -6.74 -17.26 9.42
N ILE A 350 -5.79 -17.33 8.47
CA ILE A 350 -5.44 -18.57 7.77
C ILE A 350 -5.02 -19.67 8.77
N LYS A 351 -4.22 -19.31 9.77
CA LYS A 351 -3.76 -20.26 10.79
C LYS A 351 -4.87 -20.67 11.76
N SER A 352 -5.85 -19.80 12.02
CA SER A 352 -6.96 -20.07 12.94
C SER A 352 -8.04 -20.97 12.31
N VAL A 353 -8.38 -20.76 11.05
CA VAL A 353 -9.44 -21.52 10.35
C VAL A 353 -9.01 -22.96 10.02
N ASP A 354 -7.72 -23.25 10.07
CA ASP A 354 -7.14 -24.57 9.77
C ASP A 354 -7.36 -25.62 10.91
N TYR A 355 -7.80 -25.16 12.08
CA TYR A 355 -8.05 -26.05 13.23
C TYR A 355 -9.47 -26.61 13.18
N LYS A 356 -9.61 -27.95 13.00
CA LYS A 356 -10.87 -28.70 13.03
C LYS A 356 -12.10 -27.83 12.66
N ASN A 357 -13.22 -27.97 13.35
CA ASN A 357 -14.43 -27.16 13.12
C ASN A 357 -14.43 -25.84 13.94
N ASN A 358 -13.38 -25.02 13.82
CA ASN A 358 -13.33 -23.71 14.49
C ASN A 358 -14.38 -22.76 13.86
N PHE A 359 -15.62 -22.87 14.34
CA PHE A 359 -16.75 -22.07 13.85
C PHE A 359 -16.52 -20.57 14.04
N VAL A 360 -16.04 -20.17 15.24
CA VAL A 360 -15.83 -18.74 15.58
C VAL A 360 -14.81 -18.10 14.62
N ALA A 361 -13.67 -18.77 14.38
CA ALA A 361 -12.68 -18.26 13.44
C ALA A 361 -13.24 -18.15 12.02
N LYS A 362 -13.98 -19.14 11.55
CA LYS A 362 -14.57 -19.11 10.20
C LYS A 362 -15.59 -17.98 10.06
N VAL A 363 -16.52 -17.83 11.01
CA VAL A 363 -17.54 -16.79 10.97
C VAL A 363 -16.90 -15.41 11.04
N SER A 364 -16.00 -15.16 11.98
CA SER A 364 -15.31 -13.87 12.11
C SER A 364 -14.55 -13.50 10.85
N THR A 365 -13.87 -14.48 10.24
CA THR A 365 -13.13 -14.30 8.99
C THR A 365 -14.07 -13.99 7.82
N ILE A 366 -15.21 -14.68 7.68
CA ILE A 366 -16.21 -14.42 6.63
C ILE A 366 -16.78 -13.00 6.80
N CYS A 367 -17.17 -12.63 8.02
CA CYS A 367 -17.75 -11.31 8.31
C CYS A 367 -16.75 -10.19 7.99
N LEU A 368 -15.45 -10.39 8.32
CA LEU A 368 -14.42 -9.42 8.02
C LEU A 368 -14.13 -9.32 6.51
N ALA A 369 -14.02 -10.46 5.83
CA ALA A 369 -13.82 -10.48 4.37
C ALA A 369 -14.99 -9.83 3.63
N TYR A 370 -16.23 -10.09 4.05
CA TYR A 370 -17.42 -9.43 3.52
C TYR A 370 -17.41 -7.92 3.77
N ALA A 371 -17.00 -7.49 4.97
CA ALA A 371 -16.88 -6.08 5.31
C ALA A 371 -15.86 -5.36 4.41
N PHE A 372 -14.74 -6.01 4.08
CA PHE A 372 -13.71 -5.43 3.22
C PHE A 372 -14.13 -5.47 1.74
N LEU A 373 -14.83 -6.51 1.30
CA LEU A 373 -15.45 -6.54 -0.02
C LEU A 373 -16.41 -5.36 -0.22
N THR A 374 -17.35 -5.18 0.70
CA THR A 374 -18.31 -4.07 0.64
C THR A 374 -17.64 -2.71 0.72
N THR A 375 -16.58 -2.57 1.51
CA THR A 375 -15.79 -1.34 1.59
C THR A 375 -15.10 -1.02 0.27
N SER A 376 -14.52 -2.03 -0.40
CA SER A 376 -13.89 -1.84 -1.71
C SER A 376 -14.89 -1.37 -2.78
N LEU A 377 -16.08 -1.98 -2.82
CA LEU A 377 -17.16 -1.58 -3.74
C LEU A 377 -17.66 -0.15 -3.46
N ILE A 378 -17.87 0.18 -2.18
CA ILE A 378 -18.33 1.53 -1.78
C ILE A 378 -17.27 2.58 -2.08
N PHE A 379 -15.99 2.29 -1.82
CA PHE A 379 -14.90 3.22 -2.08
C PHE A 379 -14.81 3.61 -3.56
N GLY A 380 -14.90 2.63 -4.48
CA GLY A 380 -14.85 2.93 -5.91
C GLY A 380 -15.99 3.83 -6.38
N ASN A 381 -17.19 3.68 -5.82
CA ASN A 381 -18.30 4.58 -6.12
C ASN A 381 -18.15 5.94 -5.42
N ALA A 382 -17.60 5.97 -4.21
CA ALA A 382 -17.40 7.22 -3.47
C ALA A 382 -16.34 8.12 -4.12
N ILE A 383 -15.26 7.54 -4.65
CA ILE A 383 -14.21 8.31 -5.34
C ILE A 383 -14.74 8.88 -6.67
N ASP A 384 -15.56 8.13 -7.39
CA ASP A 384 -16.24 8.58 -8.62
C ASP A 384 -17.14 9.80 -8.34
N GLU A 385 -18.03 9.67 -7.35
CA GLU A 385 -18.92 10.72 -6.91
C GLU A 385 -18.18 11.99 -6.43
N GLN A 386 -17.09 11.82 -5.67
CA GLN A 386 -16.27 12.94 -5.22
C GLN A 386 -15.59 13.64 -6.41
N ASN A 387 -15.12 12.88 -7.38
CA ASN A 387 -14.49 13.41 -8.56
C ASN A 387 -15.50 14.24 -9.42
N GLU A 388 -16.71 13.73 -9.62
CA GLU A 388 -17.77 14.47 -10.30
C GLU A 388 -18.11 15.78 -9.57
N TYR A 389 -18.18 15.74 -8.23
CA TYR A 389 -18.42 16.93 -7.42
C TYR A 389 -17.27 17.94 -7.52
N ASN A 390 -16.03 17.49 -7.50
CA ASN A 390 -14.87 18.35 -7.69
C ASN A 390 -14.90 19.03 -9.06
N HIS A 391 -15.17 18.29 -10.12
CA HIS A 391 -15.31 18.85 -11.47
C HIS A 391 -16.43 19.89 -11.57
N PHE A 392 -17.59 19.62 -10.95
CA PHE A 392 -18.68 20.59 -10.86
C PHE A 392 -18.22 21.90 -10.19
N ARG A 393 -17.53 21.82 -9.05
CA ARG A 393 -17.04 22.98 -8.31
C ARG A 393 -15.98 23.76 -9.08
N ILE A 394 -15.06 23.05 -9.76
CA ILE A 394 -14.04 23.66 -10.61
C ILE A 394 -14.70 24.35 -11.82
N ASN A 395 -15.66 23.74 -12.47
CA ASN A 395 -16.38 24.33 -13.60
C ASN A 395 -17.00 25.68 -13.24
N LEU A 396 -17.71 25.75 -12.12
CA LEU A 396 -18.29 27.01 -11.64
C LEU A 396 -17.23 28.09 -11.40
N LEU A 397 -16.13 27.69 -10.76
CA LEU A 397 -15.02 28.59 -10.46
C LEU A 397 -14.33 29.09 -11.72
N MET A 398 -14.05 28.20 -12.69
CA MET A 398 -13.40 28.57 -13.96
C MET A 398 -14.30 29.43 -14.82
N THR A 399 -15.61 29.18 -14.85
CA THR A 399 -16.58 30.04 -15.55
C THR A 399 -16.57 31.45 -14.99
N ASP A 400 -16.59 31.60 -13.66
CA ASP A 400 -16.58 32.90 -13.03
C ASP A 400 -15.22 33.61 -13.20
N LEU A 401 -14.10 32.87 -13.16
CA LEU A 401 -12.77 33.41 -13.41
C LEU A 401 -12.61 33.91 -14.86
N ASN A 402 -13.10 33.15 -15.83
CA ASN A 402 -13.06 33.52 -17.25
C ASN A 402 -13.92 34.76 -17.56
N ASN A 403 -14.95 35.02 -16.75
CA ASN A 403 -15.84 36.17 -16.91
C ASN A 403 -15.37 37.42 -16.15
N LEU A 404 -14.19 37.43 -15.57
CA LEU A 404 -13.63 38.63 -14.98
C LEU A 404 -13.28 39.65 -16.07
N ASP A 405 -13.63 40.91 -15.81
CA ASP A 405 -13.27 42.02 -16.67
C ASP A 405 -11.79 42.35 -16.47
N VAL A 406 -10.95 41.85 -17.36
CA VAL A 406 -9.50 41.97 -17.31
C VAL A 406 -8.98 42.28 -18.71
N ASP A 407 -8.02 43.17 -18.84
CA ASP A 407 -7.27 43.31 -20.08
C ASP A 407 -6.58 42.00 -20.43
N ASN A 408 -7.00 41.35 -21.52
CA ASN A 408 -6.52 40.01 -21.93
C ASN A 408 -4.99 39.92 -22.18
N LYS A 409 -4.25 41.01 -22.02
CA LYS A 409 -2.80 41.05 -22.17
C LYS A 409 -2.05 40.77 -20.84
N GLU A 410 -2.71 40.84 -19.71
CA GLU A 410 -2.08 40.63 -18.40
C GLU A 410 -2.31 39.19 -17.89
N THR A 411 -1.26 38.56 -17.36
CA THR A 411 -1.36 37.25 -16.71
C THR A 411 -1.96 37.41 -15.33
N LEU A 412 -3.12 36.79 -15.07
CA LEU A 412 -3.73 36.73 -13.78
C LEU A 412 -2.97 35.77 -12.87
N LYS A 413 -2.62 36.21 -11.65
CA LYS A 413 -2.02 35.39 -10.62
C LYS A 413 -3.08 35.02 -9.59
N VAL A 414 -3.44 33.72 -9.57
CA VAL A 414 -4.57 33.23 -8.79
C VAL A 414 -4.11 32.45 -7.57
N ASP A 415 -4.58 32.87 -6.39
CA ASP A 415 -4.48 32.14 -5.14
C ASP A 415 -5.82 31.52 -4.76
N LEU A 416 -5.79 30.28 -4.23
CA LEU A 416 -6.97 29.59 -3.70
C LEU A 416 -6.91 29.54 -2.17
N GLU A 417 -8.04 29.80 -1.51
CA GLU A 417 -8.23 29.74 -0.06
C GLU A 417 -9.53 28.99 0.27
N GLY A 418 -9.56 28.19 1.34
CA GLY A 418 -10.72 27.45 1.78
C GLY A 418 -10.70 25.98 1.36
N ASN A 419 -11.78 25.26 1.58
CA ASN A 419 -11.93 23.84 1.26
C ASN A 419 -13.32 23.56 0.68
N VAL A 420 -13.37 22.89 -0.46
CA VAL A 420 -14.63 22.51 -1.12
C VAL A 420 -15.36 21.42 -0.31
N GLY A 421 -14.64 20.61 0.46
CA GLY A 421 -15.22 19.50 1.20
C GLY A 421 -15.71 18.35 0.31
N ASN A 422 -16.43 17.44 0.92
CA ASN A 422 -17.05 16.31 0.24
C ASN A 422 -18.41 16.69 -0.36
N SER A 423 -18.89 15.91 -1.32
CA SER A 423 -20.31 15.94 -1.70
C SER A 423 -21.18 15.43 -0.54
N GLN A 424 -22.45 15.84 -0.47
CA GLN A 424 -23.39 15.36 0.57
C GLN A 424 -23.48 13.83 0.60
N LYS A 425 -23.44 13.19 -0.56
CA LYS A 425 -23.47 11.73 -0.69
C LYS A 425 -22.22 11.08 -0.10
N VAL A 426 -21.07 11.67 -0.36
CA VAL A 426 -19.79 11.21 0.19
C VAL A 426 -19.74 11.41 1.71
N ASP A 427 -20.23 12.54 2.25
CA ASP A 427 -20.32 12.78 3.70
C ASP A 427 -21.17 11.72 4.40
N ALA A 428 -22.29 11.35 3.79
CA ALA A 428 -23.14 10.27 4.32
C ALA A 428 -22.43 8.91 4.30
N LEU A 429 -21.55 8.65 3.31
CA LEU A 429 -20.72 7.44 3.24
C LEU A 429 -19.59 7.46 4.26
N VAL A 430 -18.90 8.59 4.43
CA VAL A 430 -17.83 8.77 5.42
C VAL A 430 -18.34 8.54 6.84
N THR A 431 -19.54 9.05 7.17
CA THR A 431 -20.19 8.79 8.47
C THR A 431 -20.40 7.28 8.72
N LYS A 432 -20.73 6.52 7.66
CA LYS A 432 -20.92 5.07 7.75
C LYS A 432 -19.62 4.28 7.70
N LEU A 433 -18.60 4.78 6.99
CA LEU A 433 -17.32 4.15 6.75
C LEU A 433 -16.18 5.16 6.96
N PRO A 434 -15.74 5.38 8.22
CA PRO A 434 -14.78 6.44 8.55
C PRO A 434 -13.46 6.39 7.77
N ILE A 435 -13.00 5.21 7.38
CA ILE A 435 -11.78 5.04 6.58
C ILE A 435 -11.84 5.81 5.24
N LEU A 436 -13.03 6.04 4.68
CA LEU A 436 -13.20 6.78 3.44
C LEU A 436 -12.64 8.20 3.54
N ASN A 437 -12.70 8.82 4.73
CA ASN A 437 -12.15 10.16 4.95
C ASN A 437 -10.64 10.25 4.70
N ARG A 438 -9.92 9.12 4.82
CA ARG A 438 -8.48 9.04 4.53
C ARG A 438 -8.18 8.56 3.11
N LEU A 439 -9.12 7.86 2.49
CA LEU A 439 -8.94 7.27 1.17
C LEU A 439 -9.32 8.25 0.05
N LEU A 440 -10.28 9.14 0.30
CA LEU A 440 -10.74 10.07 -0.72
C LEU A 440 -9.77 11.24 -0.86
N PRO A 441 -9.35 11.59 -2.08
CA PRO A 441 -8.53 12.76 -2.30
C PRO A 441 -9.37 14.02 -2.19
N LEU A 442 -8.89 15.02 -1.44
CA LEU A 442 -9.45 16.37 -1.47
C LEU A 442 -8.61 17.19 -2.44
N THR A 443 -9.13 17.44 -3.62
CA THR A 443 -8.39 18.15 -4.67
C THR A 443 -8.45 19.66 -4.54
N LEU A 444 -9.54 20.19 -4.02
CA LEU A 444 -9.73 21.63 -3.78
C LEU A 444 -9.80 21.94 -2.28
N GLY A 445 -8.72 22.44 -1.70
CA GLY A 445 -8.65 22.77 -0.27
C GLY A 445 -7.52 23.73 0.08
N ASP A 446 -7.46 24.15 1.35
CA ASP A 446 -6.43 25.06 1.93
C ASP A 446 -4.99 24.54 1.80
N ASN A 447 -4.82 23.26 1.55
CA ASN A 447 -3.51 22.73 1.30
C ASN A 447 -3.07 23.28 -0.04
N LYS A 448 -2.07 24.12 -0.02
CA LYS A 448 -1.32 24.61 -1.18
C LYS A 448 -0.65 23.45 -1.93
N LEU A 449 -1.39 22.33 -2.09
CA LEU A 449 -0.94 21.14 -2.73
C LEU A 449 -0.97 21.34 -4.22
N LEU A 450 0.09 20.95 -4.83
CA LEU A 450 0.36 20.93 -6.25
C LEU A 450 -0.79 20.30 -7.08
N TRP A 451 -1.50 19.36 -6.48
CA TRP A 451 -2.54 18.56 -7.12
C TRP A 451 -3.71 19.38 -7.66
N GLN A 452 -4.18 20.38 -6.91
CA GLN A 452 -5.26 21.26 -7.36
C GLN A 452 -4.93 21.99 -8.64
N VAL A 453 -3.71 22.50 -8.71
CA VAL A 453 -3.24 23.24 -9.87
C VAL A 453 -3.01 22.31 -11.05
N TYR A 454 -2.55 21.09 -10.81
CA TYR A 454 -2.42 20.11 -11.88
C TYR A 454 -3.77 19.67 -12.42
N GLU A 455 -4.79 19.51 -11.58
CA GLU A 455 -6.14 19.19 -12.02
C GLU A 455 -6.73 20.32 -12.86
N ILE A 456 -6.67 21.57 -12.35
CA ILE A 456 -7.15 22.74 -13.08
C ILE A 456 -6.40 22.90 -14.40
N GLY A 457 -5.08 22.92 -14.38
CA GLY A 457 -4.29 23.10 -15.58
C GLY A 457 -4.32 21.94 -16.57
N THR A 458 -4.78 20.75 -16.18
CA THR A 458 -4.95 19.60 -17.07
C THR A 458 -6.28 19.64 -17.80
N TYR A 459 -7.35 20.07 -17.11
CA TYR A 459 -8.73 19.98 -17.63
C TYR A 459 -9.35 21.32 -17.96
N TYR A 460 -8.80 22.44 -17.45
CA TYR A 460 -9.41 23.77 -17.52
C TYR A 460 -8.40 24.86 -17.86
N ASP A 461 -7.49 24.61 -18.76
CA ASP A 461 -6.43 25.54 -19.14
C ASP A 461 -7.02 26.87 -19.67
N ILE A 462 -6.97 27.92 -18.84
CA ILE A 462 -7.41 29.26 -19.23
C ILE A 462 -6.17 30.07 -19.65
N PRO A 463 -6.15 30.66 -20.85
CA PRO A 463 -5.05 31.50 -21.32
C PRO A 463 -4.76 32.66 -20.32
N ASN A 464 -3.50 32.97 -20.10
CA ASN A 464 -3.05 34.04 -19.24
C ASN A 464 -3.53 33.95 -17.76
N VAL A 465 -3.69 32.71 -17.24
CA VAL A 465 -3.99 32.45 -15.84
C VAL A 465 -2.92 31.57 -15.24
N GLU A 466 -2.24 32.05 -14.21
CA GLU A 466 -1.27 31.30 -13.42
C GLU A 466 -1.78 31.09 -12.00
N PHE A 467 -1.87 29.84 -11.58
CA PHE A 467 -2.15 29.50 -10.19
C PHE A 467 -0.87 29.53 -9.38
N ASN A 468 -0.84 30.41 -8.37
CA ASN A 468 0.33 30.71 -7.57
C ASN A 468 0.50 29.69 -6.43
N ILE A 469 1.29 28.64 -6.64
CA ILE A 469 1.46 27.55 -5.67
C ILE A 469 2.52 27.89 -4.60
N TRP A 470 3.57 28.62 -4.99
CA TRP A 470 4.80 28.75 -4.21
C TRP A 470 5.08 30.18 -3.75
N SER A 471 4.22 31.14 -4.05
CA SER A 471 4.49 32.53 -3.69
C SER A 471 4.50 32.75 -2.18
N LYS A 472 5.60 33.30 -1.72
CA LYS A 472 5.74 33.80 -0.35
C LYS A 472 5.02 35.15 -0.15
N ASN A 473 4.70 35.86 -1.22
CA ASN A 473 4.07 37.18 -1.18
C ASN A 473 2.55 37.03 -1.33
N LYS A 474 1.85 36.91 -0.22
CA LYS A 474 0.39 36.99 -0.19
C LYS A 474 -0.04 38.44 -0.22
N VAL A 475 -0.88 38.82 -1.17
CA VAL A 475 -1.58 40.11 -1.13
C VAL A 475 -2.59 40.06 0.01
N SER A 476 -2.59 41.10 0.86
CA SER A 476 -3.56 41.16 1.97
C SER A 476 -4.98 41.30 1.41
N LYS A 477 -5.91 40.49 1.90
CA LYS A 477 -7.33 40.57 1.51
C LYS A 477 -7.94 41.94 1.78
N LYS A 478 -7.42 42.69 2.76
CA LYS A 478 -7.91 44.04 3.11
C LYS A 478 -7.79 45.06 1.96
N ASP A 479 -6.87 44.80 1.04
CA ASP A 479 -6.60 45.70 -0.10
C ASP A 479 -7.25 45.23 -1.40
N MET A 480 -8.04 44.15 -1.36
CA MET A 480 -8.67 43.54 -2.54
C MET A 480 -10.16 43.89 -2.62
N LYS A 481 -10.65 44.19 -3.81
CA LYS A 481 -12.08 44.41 -4.08
C LYS A 481 -12.78 43.07 -4.28
N LEU A 482 -13.96 42.88 -3.67
CA LEU A 482 -14.83 41.75 -3.97
C LEU A 482 -15.47 41.96 -5.33
N VAL A 483 -15.12 41.13 -6.33
CA VAL A 483 -15.62 41.21 -7.71
C VAL A 483 -16.78 40.26 -7.98
N LYS A 484 -16.76 39.10 -7.34
CA LYS A 484 -17.81 38.08 -7.49
C LYS A 484 -18.11 37.41 -6.17
N LYS A 485 -19.37 37.16 -5.87
CA LYS A 485 -19.79 36.37 -4.73
C LYS A 485 -20.91 35.42 -5.14
N THR A 486 -20.68 34.13 -4.95
CA THR A 486 -21.65 33.07 -5.16
C THR A 486 -21.92 32.31 -3.87
N ARG A 487 -22.80 31.31 -3.90
CA ARG A 487 -22.98 30.40 -2.75
C ARG A 487 -21.77 29.48 -2.51
N TYR A 488 -20.93 29.26 -3.53
CA TYR A 488 -19.85 28.29 -3.54
C TYR A 488 -18.47 28.90 -3.36
N HIS A 489 -18.28 30.17 -3.80
CA HIS A 489 -16.98 30.86 -3.69
C HIS A 489 -17.15 32.37 -3.79
N SER A 490 -16.11 33.07 -3.39
CA SER A 490 -15.98 34.52 -3.53
C SER A 490 -14.66 34.84 -4.23
N ILE A 491 -14.67 35.75 -5.19
CA ILE A 491 -13.49 36.20 -5.94
C ILE A 491 -13.17 37.62 -5.52
N TYR A 492 -11.95 37.84 -5.11
CA TYR A 492 -11.39 39.14 -4.76
C TYR A 492 -10.27 39.46 -5.75
N GLN A 493 -10.18 40.73 -6.19
CA GLN A 493 -9.19 41.13 -7.17
C GLN A 493 -8.53 42.45 -6.77
N LYS A 494 -7.24 42.56 -7.07
CA LYS A 494 -6.44 43.78 -7.04
C LYS A 494 -5.43 43.69 -8.18
N ASP A 495 -5.53 44.58 -9.13
CA ASP A 495 -4.72 44.57 -10.36
C ASP A 495 -4.79 43.17 -11.04
N ASN A 496 -3.68 42.53 -11.32
CA ASN A 496 -3.61 41.19 -11.90
C ASN A 496 -3.60 40.05 -10.82
N TYR A 497 -3.81 40.38 -9.52
CA TYR A 497 -3.93 39.39 -8.45
C TYR A 497 -5.39 39.03 -8.18
N VAL A 498 -5.67 37.76 -8.14
CA VAL A 498 -6.99 37.21 -7.85
C VAL A 498 -6.89 36.24 -6.66
N LEU A 499 -7.69 36.45 -5.63
CA LEU A 499 -7.89 35.54 -4.53
C LEU A 499 -9.27 34.90 -4.63
N ILE A 500 -9.32 33.60 -4.78
CA ILE A 500 -10.55 32.82 -4.80
C ILE A 500 -10.70 32.13 -3.45
N ARG A 501 -11.75 32.46 -2.72
CA ARG A 501 -12.12 31.81 -1.49
C ARG A 501 -13.26 30.84 -1.77
N VAL A 502 -13.00 29.52 -1.68
CA VAL A 502 -14.00 28.48 -1.78
C VAL A 502 -14.65 28.22 -0.42
N ASN A 503 -15.98 27.95 -0.44
CA ASN A 503 -16.78 27.70 0.75
C ASN A 503 -17.23 26.24 0.77
#